data_01ef7e87f035bd51310a5928f50f642f
#
_entry.id   01ef7e87f035bd51310a5928f50f642f
#
_cell.length_a   1.000
_cell.length_b   1.000
_cell.length_c   1.000
_cell.angle_alpha   90.00
_cell.angle_beta   90.00
_cell.angle_gamma   90.00
#
_symmetry.space_group_name_H-M   'P 1'
#
loop_
_entity.id
_entity.type
_entity.pdbx_description
1 polymer ?
#
loop_
_entity_poly.entity_id
_entity_poly.type
_entity_poly.pdbx_seq_one_letter_code
_entity_poly.pdbx_strand_id
1 'polypeptide(L)'
;MIALRDSGTITEITMKIYRYHLLKYNCPKTRFKCPKCGRPHCFTPYVDNNGNIVDIERFGRCDHECSCGYHLYPPYEPNRQGGNHFALPKFRKIPEKRCEEPKQDLCTLPMDIVRKTLVFTPKNAFATFRCKIFYEDTAKALSEKYHIGTTKDERTVFYQFDIQGRCRGGKIIPYDPETGHRIKDDRFPPLMWVHTNLKAAHLLPPEWKLTQCLFGEHLLQDKVNANVALVESEKTAVICSLLLPEYIWLATGGKSQFNDRLMALKGRKVTAFPDIDGYDEWRKKAKNYPMLDITISDILERNATPEQRERQVDIADVLLEEMLKERHLK
;
A
#
# COMPACT_ATOMS: atom_id res chain seq x y z
N MET A 1 -40.75 -44.04 -5.52
CA MET A 1 -40.44 -44.83 -4.33
C MET A 1 -38.96 -44.69 -4.10
N ILE A 2 -38.47 -44.03 -3.11
CA ILE A 2 -38.58 -44.07 -1.68
C ILE A 2 -38.25 -42.68 -1.14
N ALA A 3 -39.09 -42.19 -0.28
CA ALA A 3 -38.87 -40.97 0.52
C ALA A 3 -37.90 -41.31 1.67
N LEU A 4 -36.98 -40.41 1.95
CA LEU A 4 -36.39 -40.24 3.28
C LEU A 4 -36.52 -38.78 3.69
N ARG A 5 -37.45 -38.58 4.64
CA ARG A 5 -37.53 -37.37 5.44
C ARG A 5 -36.38 -37.46 6.46
N ASP A 6 -35.61 -36.34 6.54
CA ASP A 6 -34.90 -36.05 7.77
C ASP A 6 -35.18 -34.63 8.19
N SER A 7 -35.76 -34.53 9.35
CA SER A 7 -36.14 -33.34 10.09
C SER A 7 -34.88 -32.73 10.68
N GLY A 8 -34.30 -31.77 9.99
CA GLY A 8 -33.22 -30.88 10.46
C GLY A 8 -33.78 -29.49 10.72
N THR A 9 -33.85 -29.16 11.98
CA THR A 9 -34.26 -27.87 12.55
C THR A 9 -33.60 -26.71 11.81
N ILE A 10 -34.40 -25.91 11.11
CA ILE A 10 -33.98 -24.60 10.57
C ILE A 10 -33.76 -23.71 11.78
N THR A 11 -32.50 -23.54 12.16
CA THR A 11 -32.12 -22.50 13.12
C THR A 11 -32.34 -21.16 12.42
N GLU A 12 -33.39 -20.45 12.81
CA GLU A 12 -33.60 -19.05 12.41
C GLU A 12 -32.33 -18.26 12.74
N ILE A 13 -31.59 -17.90 11.73
CA ILE A 13 -30.52 -16.90 11.84
C ILE A 13 -31.22 -15.56 12.04
N THR A 14 -31.45 -15.19 13.29
CA THR A 14 -31.93 -13.87 13.67
C THR A 14 -30.87 -12.87 13.23
N MET A 15 -31.05 -12.25 12.07
CA MET A 15 -30.22 -11.13 11.65
C MET A 15 -30.33 -10.04 12.72
N LYS A 16 -29.26 -9.78 13.45
CA LYS A 16 -29.17 -8.64 14.37
C LYS A 16 -29.27 -7.36 13.54
N ILE A 17 -30.43 -6.75 13.50
CA ILE A 17 -30.64 -5.45 12.86
C ILE A 17 -29.96 -4.42 13.76
N TYR A 18 -28.82 -3.89 13.33
CA TYR A 18 -28.17 -2.78 14.02
C TYR A 18 -29.00 -1.50 13.83
N ARG A 19 -29.40 -0.89 14.94
CA ARG A 19 -30.18 0.36 14.98
C ARG A 19 -29.38 1.57 14.49
N TYR A 20 -28.04 1.49 14.52
CA TYR A 20 -27.15 2.61 14.23
C TYR A 20 -26.26 2.29 13.03
N HIS A 21 -26.02 3.29 12.19
CA HIS A 21 -25.11 3.19 11.04
C HIS A 21 -24.23 4.45 10.94
N LEU A 22 -23.09 4.36 10.26
CA LEU A 22 -22.23 5.52 10.07
C LEU A 22 -22.86 6.52 9.11
N LEU A 23 -22.75 7.82 9.43
CA LEU A 23 -23.27 8.91 8.61
C LEU A 23 -22.65 8.87 7.21
N LYS A 24 -23.49 8.79 6.17
CA LYS A 24 -23.03 8.80 4.78
C LYS A 24 -22.28 10.09 4.45
N TYR A 25 -21.20 9.96 3.68
CA TYR A 25 -20.47 11.14 3.19
C TYR A 25 -21.24 11.82 2.08
N ASN A 26 -21.59 13.09 2.27
CA ASN A 26 -22.22 13.94 1.26
C ASN A 26 -21.35 15.17 0.93
N CYS A 27 -20.63 15.69 1.91
CA CYS A 27 -19.75 16.85 1.76
C CYS A 27 -18.81 16.96 2.99
N PRO A 28 -17.81 17.84 2.99
CA PRO A 28 -16.90 18.04 4.14
C PRO A 28 -17.60 18.36 5.46
N LYS A 29 -18.80 18.96 5.42
CA LYS A 29 -19.60 19.26 6.61
C LYS A 29 -20.14 18.01 7.33
N THR A 30 -20.10 16.83 6.68
CA THR A 30 -20.51 15.54 7.28
C THR A 30 -19.33 14.80 7.94
N ARG A 31 -18.18 15.46 8.07
CA ARG A 31 -17.00 14.98 8.78
C ARG A 31 -16.64 15.93 9.91
N PHE A 32 -16.41 15.37 11.08
CA PHE A 32 -16.20 16.09 12.33
C PHE A 32 -14.79 15.98 12.85
N LYS A 33 -14.48 16.62 13.95
CA LYS A 33 -13.21 16.52 14.64
C LYS A 33 -13.15 15.18 15.38
N CYS A 34 -12.07 14.42 15.19
CA CYS A 34 -11.91 13.14 15.88
C CYS A 34 -11.64 13.34 17.39
N PRO A 35 -12.36 12.66 18.28
CA PRO A 35 -12.15 12.80 19.72
C PRO A 35 -10.81 12.26 20.20
N LYS A 36 -10.18 11.31 19.47
CA LYS A 36 -8.88 10.73 19.84
C LYS A 36 -7.71 11.51 19.28
N CYS A 37 -7.64 11.75 17.97
CA CYS A 37 -6.48 12.39 17.35
C CYS A 37 -6.62 13.91 17.18
N GLY A 38 -7.78 14.50 17.49
CA GLY A 38 -8.03 15.92 17.43
C GLY A 38 -8.05 16.55 16.02
N ARG A 39 -7.83 15.77 14.96
CA ARG A 39 -7.83 16.29 13.58
C ARG A 39 -9.24 16.66 13.13
N PRO A 40 -9.42 17.80 12.44
CA PRO A 40 -10.71 18.19 11.87
C PRO A 40 -11.05 17.34 10.63
N HIS A 41 -12.34 17.26 10.29
CA HIS A 41 -12.86 16.68 9.06
C HIS A 41 -12.46 15.22 8.79
N CYS A 42 -12.28 14.43 9.83
CA CYS A 42 -11.87 13.02 9.70
C CYS A 42 -12.66 12.05 10.59
N PHE A 43 -13.74 12.51 11.22
CA PHE A 43 -14.53 11.68 12.09
C PHE A 43 -15.95 11.53 11.56
N THR A 44 -16.39 10.29 11.41
CA THR A 44 -17.72 9.90 10.94
C THR A 44 -18.54 9.41 12.12
N PRO A 45 -19.57 10.16 12.59
CA PRO A 45 -20.40 9.75 13.70
C PRO A 45 -21.39 8.65 13.30
N TYR A 46 -21.92 7.93 14.30
CA TYR A 46 -23.08 7.06 14.12
C TYR A 46 -24.38 7.87 14.15
N VAL A 47 -25.34 7.45 13.35
CA VAL A 47 -26.71 7.97 13.30
C VAL A 47 -27.73 6.86 13.52
N ASP A 48 -28.87 7.21 14.05
CA ASP A 48 -30.02 6.32 14.15
C ASP A 48 -30.77 6.19 12.81
N ASN A 49 -31.82 5.38 12.78
CA ASN A 49 -32.64 5.18 11.59
C ASN A 49 -33.37 6.42 11.10
N ASN A 50 -33.48 7.47 11.94
CA ASN A 50 -34.06 8.75 11.60
C ASN A 50 -33.02 9.78 11.14
N GLY A 51 -31.72 9.41 11.12
CA GLY A 51 -30.63 10.28 10.74
C GLY A 51 -30.10 11.18 11.85
N ASN A 52 -30.54 11.00 13.10
CA ASN A 52 -30.04 11.78 14.23
C ASN A 52 -28.66 11.26 14.67
N ILE A 53 -27.71 12.17 14.88
CA ILE A 53 -26.38 11.81 15.35
C ILE A 53 -26.42 11.32 16.80
N VAL A 54 -25.79 10.18 17.06
CA VAL A 54 -25.70 9.56 18.36
C VAL A 54 -24.38 9.93 19.01
N ASP A 55 -24.39 10.90 19.90
CA ASP A 55 -23.23 11.39 20.66
C ASP A 55 -21.97 11.56 19.81
N ILE A 56 -21.89 12.70 19.12
CA ILE A 56 -20.82 13.06 18.19
C ILE A 56 -19.42 13.09 18.81
N GLU A 57 -19.32 13.22 20.13
CA GLU A 57 -18.03 13.26 20.83
C GLU A 57 -17.51 11.87 21.16
N ARG A 58 -18.34 10.83 20.99
CA ARG A 58 -17.99 9.48 21.42
C ARG A 58 -18.16 8.43 20.34
N PHE A 59 -19.33 8.32 19.70
CA PHE A 59 -19.65 7.18 18.84
C PHE A 59 -19.42 7.50 17.38
N GLY A 60 -18.45 6.80 16.77
CA GLY A 60 -18.08 7.00 15.38
C GLY A 60 -16.74 6.38 15.03
N ARG A 61 -16.31 6.64 13.83
CA ARG A 61 -15.06 6.13 13.27
C ARG A 61 -14.20 7.27 12.72
N CYS A 62 -12.90 7.23 12.99
CA CYS A 62 -11.93 8.12 12.37
C CYS A 62 -11.52 7.58 11.00
N ASP A 63 -11.49 8.43 9.97
CA ASP A 63 -11.06 8.06 8.63
C ASP A 63 -9.57 7.73 8.54
N HIS A 64 -8.78 8.10 9.56
CA HIS A 64 -7.38 7.72 9.72
C HIS A 64 -7.28 6.34 10.40
N GLU A 65 -7.76 5.29 9.73
CA GLU A 65 -7.85 3.94 10.29
C GLU A 65 -6.49 3.40 10.75
N CYS A 66 -5.43 3.65 9.97
CA CYS A 66 -4.08 3.13 10.26
C CYS A 66 -3.32 3.94 11.31
N SER A 67 -3.54 5.25 11.43
CA SER A 67 -2.76 6.12 12.31
C SER A 67 -3.48 6.54 13.58
N CYS A 68 -4.81 6.56 13.58
CA CYS A 68 -5.64 6.87 14.73
C CYS A 68 -6.39 5.65 15.27
N GLY A 69 -6.99 4.87 14.39
CA GLY A 69 -7.74 3.64 14.70
C GLY A 69 -8.95 3.86 15.62
N TYR A 70 -9.43 5.11 15.77
CA TYR A 70 -10.58 5.35 16.65
C TYR A 70 -11.84 4.83 16.00
N HIS A 71 -12.48 3.86 16.64
CA HIS A 71 -13.80 3.36 16.26
C HIS A 71 -14.53 2.89 17.51
N LEU A 72 -15.54 3.64 17.93
CA LEU A 72 -16.37 3.32 19.08
C LEU A 72 -17.82 3.16 18.63
N TYR A 73 -18.38 2.00 18.90
CA TYR A 73 -19.77 1.67 18.58
C TYR A 73 -20.72 2.19 19.64
N PRO A 74 -21.95 2.64 19.28
CA PRO A 74 -23.02 2.87 20.25
C PRO A 74 -23.37 1.56 20.99
N PRO A 75 -23.80 1.63 22.26
CA PRO A 75 -24.19 0.45 23.02
C PRO A 75 -25.34 -0.29 22.33
N TYR A 76 -25.26 -1.61 22.29
CA TYR A 76 -26.34 -2.45 21.78
C TYR A 76 -27.50 -2.46 22.78
N GLU A 77 -28.63 -1.88 22.40
CA GLU A 77 -29.89 -1.99 23.14
C GLU A 77 -30.76 -3.06 22.48
N PRO A 78 -30.97 -4.24 23.09
CA PRO A 78 -32.00 -5.15 22.63
C PRO A 78 -33.38 -4.51 22.82
N ASN A 79 -34.25 -4.58 21.81
CA ASN A 79 -35.62 -4.05 21.82
C ASN A 79 -36.32 -4.36 23.15
N ARG A 80 -36.48 -3.37 24.00
CA ARG A 80 -37.45 -3.40 25.09
C ARG A 80 -38.54 -2.35 24.79
N GLN A 81 -39.70 -2.84 24.44
CA GLN A 81 -40.93 -2.09 24.63
C GLN A 81 -41.16 -1.93 26.15
N GLY A 82 -41.25 -0.70 26.64
CA GLY A 82 -41.58 -0.41 28.02
C GLY A 82 -40.51 0.40 28.76
N GLY A 83 -40.84 1.61 29.12
CA GLY A 83 -39.98 2.61 29.75
C GLY A 83 -39.34 2.17 31.05
N ASN A 84 -38.13 2.67 31.25
CA ASN A 84 -37.64 3.26 32.50
C ASN A 84 -36.24 3.84 32.23
N HIS A 85 -36.07 5.08 32.67
CA HIS A 85 -34.78 5.78 32.70
C HIS A 85 -33.78 4.97 33.51
N PHE A 86 -32.74 4.43 32.82
CA PHE A 86 -31.57 3.92 33.50
C PHE A 86 -30.45 4.96 33.46
N ALA A 87 -30.01 5.37 34.65
CA ALA A 87 -28.84 6.16 34.87
C ALA A 87 -27.60 5.51 34.22
N LEU A 88 -26.82 6.31 33.51
CA LEU A 88 -25.55 5.91 32.89
C LEU A 88 -24.62 5.28 33.94
N PRO A 89 -24.04 4.13 33.71
CA PRO A 89 -23.03 3.57 34.63
C PRO A 89 -21.85 4.52 34.70
N LYS A 90 -21.48 4.95 35.91
CA LYS A 90 -20.26 5.67 36.19
C LYS A 90 -19.09 4.75 35.87
N PHE A 91 -18.38 5.05 34.78
CA PHE A 91 -17.18 4.32 34.41
C PHE A 91 -16.10 4.55 35.48
N ARG A 92 -15.69 3.49 36.20
CA ARG A 92 -14.44 3.44 36.95
C ARG A 92 -13.30 3.66 35.96
N LYS A 93 -12.40 4.59 36.28
CA LYS A 93 -11.10 4.70 35.60
C LYS A 93 -10.43 3.34 35.67
N ILE A 94 -10.34 2.66 34.55
CA ILE A 94 -9.47 1.49 34.40
C ILE A 94 -8.05 2.03 34.44
N PRO A 95 -7.15 1.50 35.31
CA PRO A 95 -5.76 1.91 35.30
C PRO A 95 -5.21 1.69 33.90
N GLU A 96 -4.44 2.66 33.39
CA GLU A 96 -3.70 2.57 32.12
C GLU A 96 -2.67 1.41 32.23
N LYS A 97 -3.15 0.17 32.08
CA LYS A 97 -2.30 -0.85 31.51
C LYS A 97 -2.06 -0.39 30.08
N ARG A 98 -0.83 -0.08 29.73
CA ARG A 98 -0.38 -0.09 28.34
C ARG A 98 -0.90 -1.39 27.76
N CYS A 99 -2.02 -1.32 27.03
CA CYS A 99 -2.41 -2.38 26.14
C CYS A 99 -1.30 -2.42 25.10
N GLU A 100 -0.44 -3.42 25.21
CA GLU A 100 0.29 -3.88 24.05
C GLU A 100 -0.81 -4.15 23.03
N GLU A 101 -0.86 -3.35 21.96
CA GLU A 101 -1.75 -3.61 20.84
C GLU A 101 -1.49 -5.06 20.44
N PRO A 102 -2.52 -5.91 20.30
CA PRO A 102 -2.32 -7.24 19.80
C PRO A 102 -1.58 -7.06 18.49
N LYS A 103 -0.35 -7.58 18.40
CA LYS A 103 0.42 -7.62 17.16
C LYS A 103 -0.51 -8.29 16.16
N GLN A 104 -1.13 -7.49 15.26
CA GLN A 104 -1.90 -8.06 14.16
C GLN A 104 -0.93 -9.00 13.47
N ASP A 105 -1.26 -10.28 13.45
CA ASP A 105 -0.46 -11.27 12.74
C ASP A 105 -0.33 -10.76 11.30
N LEU A 106 0.91 -10.42 10.94
CA LEU A 106 1.20 -9.82 9.66
C LEU A 106 0.89 -10.84 8.56
N CYS A 107 -0.14 -10.58 7.78
CA CYS A 107 -0.49 -11.44 6.66
C CYS A 107 0.63 -11.43 5.61
N THR A 108 1.08 -12.62 5.23
CA THR A 108 2.12 -12.82 4.21
C THR A 108 1.59 -13.70 3.08
N LEU A 109 2.18 -13.58 1.90
CA LEU A 109 1.89 -14.49 0.79
C LEU A 109 2.61 -15.83 1.00
N PRO A 110 1.99 -16.96 0.61
CA PRO A 110 2.62 -18.29 0.67
C PRO A 110 3.87 -18.35 -0.21
N MET A 111 5.01 -18.65 0.40
CA MET A 111 6.31 -18.62 -0.28
C MET A 111 6.48 -19.71 -1.33
N ASP A 112 5.80 -20.82 -1.22
CA ASP A 112 5.76 -21.90 -2.22
C ASP A 112 5.11 -21.43 -3.54
N ILE A 113 4.12 -20.54 -3.46
CA ILE A 113 3.49 -19.92 -4.64
C ILE A 113 4.40 -18.82 -5.20
N VAL A 114 4.94 -17.96 -4.33
CA VAL A 114 5.81 -16.86 -4.74
C VAL A 114 7.04 -17.39 -5.50
N ARG A 115 7.75 -18.39 -4.93
CA ARG A 115 8.96 -18.98 -5.53
C ARG A 115 8.74 -19.53 -6.94
N LYS A 116 7.55 -20.08 -7.23
CA LYS A 116 7.23 -20.61 -8.58
C LYS A 116 7.23 -19.53 -9.66
N THR A 117 7.07 -18.28 -9.28
CA THR A 117 7.04 -17.13 -10.20
C THR A 117 8.36 -16.36 -10.24
N LEU A 118 9.27 -16.58 -9.27
CA LEU A 118 10.58 -15.90 -9.18
C LEU A 118 11.61 -16.48 -10.16
N VAL A 119 11.16 -17.05 -11.26
CA VAL A 119 12.01 -17.57 -12.32
C VAL A 119 12.22 -16.45 -13.34
N PHE A 120 13.49 -16.10 -13.56
CA PHE A 120 13.84 -15.17 -14.64
C PHE A 120 13.49 -15.77 -16.00
N THR A 121 12.83 -15.02 -16.82
CA THR A 121 12.56 -15.36 -18.21
C THR A 121 12.67 -14.11 -19.07
N PRO A 122 13.44 -14.15 -20.18
CA PRO A 122 13.54 -13.05 -21.14
C PRO A 122 12.20 -12.67 -21.79
N LYS A 123 11.21 -13.57 -21.75
CA LYS A 123 9.86 -13.31 -22.28
C LYS A 123 9.02 -12.36 -21.42
N ASN A 124 9.37 -12.19 -20.12
CA ASN A 124 8.77 -11.14 -19.31
C ASN A 124 9.04 -9.78 -19.95
N ALA A 125 8.01 -9.01 -20.27
CA ALA A 125 8.13 -7.77 -21.02
C ALA A 125 9.12 -6.75 -20.41
N PHE A 126 9.12 -6.60 -19.08
CA PHE A 126 10.10 -5.73 -18.41
C PHE A 126 11.50 -6.32 -18.41
N ALA A 127 11.65 -7.66 -18.40
CA ALA A 127 12.95 -8.30 -18.56
C ALA A 127 13.46 -8.11 -20.00
N THR A 128 12.60 -8.29 -21.01
CA THR A 128 12.93 -8.03 -22.43
C THR A 128 13.48 -6.62 -22.61
N PHE A 129 12.77 -5.61 -22.10
CA PHE A 129 13.23 -4.22 -22.14
C PHE A 129 14.61 -4.04 -21.51
N ARG A 130 14.83 -4.61 -20.32
CA ARG A 130 16.12 -4.49 -19.62
C ARG A 130 17.24 -5.23 -20.32
N CYS A 131 16.98 -6.41 -20.93
CA CYS A 131 17.96 -7.14 -21.71
C CYS A 131 18.47 -6.33 -22.91
N LYS A 132 17.57 -5.55 -23.57
CA LYS A 132 17.97 -4.67 -24.67
C LYS A 132 18.88 -3.53 -24.23
N ILE A 133 18.68 -3.00 -23.03
CA ILE A 133 19.43 -1.85 -22.53
C ILE A 133 20.71 -2.29 -21.79
N PHE A 134 20.65 -3.36 -20.97
CA PHE A 134 21.68 -3.70 -19.99
C PHE A 134 22.29 -5.11 -20.17
N TYR A 135 21.90 -5.84 -21.23
CA TYR A 135 22.20 -7.25 -21.42
C TYR A 135 21.49 -8.20 -20.45
N GLU A 136 21.43 -9.48 -20.82
CA GLU A 136 20.63 -10.49 -20.13
C GLU A 136 21.11 -10.78 -18.71
N ASP A 137 22.42 -10.95 -18.51
CA ASP A 137 22.98 -11.25 -17.19
C ASP A 137 22.68 -10.14 -16.18
N THR A 138 22.76 -8.88 -16.60
CA THR A 138 22.41 -7.73 -15.76
C THR A 138 20.92 -7.70 -15.45
N ALA A 139 20.08 -7.94 -16.46
CA ALA A 139 18.64 -7.99 -16.27
C ALA A 139 18.21 -9.12 -15.32
N LYS A 140 18.89 -10.28 -15.40
CA LYS A 140 18.72 -11.41 -14.50
C LYS A 140 19.13 -11.06 -13.08
N ALA A 141 20.34 -10.52 -12.89
CA ALA A 141 20.84 -10.11 -11.58
C ALA A 141 19.92 -9.09 -10.88
N LEU A 142 19.38 -8.12 -11.64
CA LEU A 142 18.40 -7.17 -11.11
C LEU A 142 17.07 -7.84 -10.72
N SER A 143 16.64 -8.85 -11.48
CA SER A 143 15.42 -9.60 -11.16
C SER A 143 15.58 -10.41 -9.87
N GLU A 144 16.72 -11.03 -9.68
CA GLU A 144 17.07 -11.77 -8.47
C GLU A 144 17.20 -10.82 -7.27
N LYS A 145 17.94 -9.72 -7.44
CA LYS A 145 18.14 -8.70 -6.40
C LYS A 145 16.83 -8.15 -5.85
N TYR A 146 15.85 -7.89 -6.72
CA TYR A 146 14.58 -7.26 -6.36
C TYR A 146 13.40 -8.24 -6.24
N HIS A 147 13.66 -9.54 -6.34
CA HIS A 147 12.61 -10.58 -6.32
C HIS A 147 11.49 -10.30 -7.33
N ILE A 148 11.87 -10.02 -8.58
CA ILE A 148 10.92 -9.77 -9.66
C ILE A 148 10.44 -11.11 -10.21
N GLY A 149 9.13 -11.31 -10.20
CA GLY A 149 8.49 -12.51 -10.72
C GLY A 149 7.89 -12.33 -12.10
N THR A 150 7.44 -13.44 -12.67
CA THR A 150 6.75 -13.51 -13.96
C THR A 150 5.49 -14.33 -13.82
N THR A 151 4.37 -13.83 -14.33
CA THR A 151 3.12 -14.60 -14.43
C THR A 151 3.17 -15.59 -15.60
N LYS A 152 2.22 -16.52 -15.66
CA LYS A 152 2.11 -17.48 -16.78
C LYS A 152 1.91 -16.81 -18.13
N ASP A 153 1.26 -15.64 -18.13
CA ASP A 153 1.03 -14.78 -19.29
C ASP A 153 2.10 -13.69 -19.44
N GLU A 154 3.30 -13.94 -18.92
CA GLU A 154 4.54 -13.17 -19.13
C GLU A 154 4.53 -11.74 -18.57
N ARG A 155 3.52 -11.36 -17.74
CA ARG A 155 3.50 -10.06 -17.05
C ARG A 155 4.48 -10.01 -15.89
N THR A 156 4.97 -8.83 -15.61
CA THR A 156 5.92 -8.57 -14.52
C THR A 156 5.23 -8.55 -13.17
N VAL A 157 5.81 -9.23 -12.18
CA VAL A 157 5.36 -9.18 -10.79
C VAL A 157 6.43 -8.51 -9.93
N PHE A 158 6.10 -7.40 -9.30
CA PHE A 158 6.93 -6.75 -8.28
C PHE A 158 6.46 -7.18 -6.91
N TYR A 159 7.21 -8.09 -6.29
CA TYR A 159 6.92 -8.53 -4.95
C TYR A 159 7.45 -7.56 -3.90
N GLN A 160 6.69 -7.38 -2.83
CA GLN A 160 7.06 -6.57 -1.68
C GLN A 160 7.54 -7.49 -0.55
N PHE A 161 8.85 -7.54 -0.34
CA PHE A 161 9.47 -8.26 0.77
C PHE A 161 9.91 -7.27 1.84
N ASP A 162 9.49 -7.51 3.08
CA ASP A 162 9.91 -6.68 4.21
C ASP A 162 11.36 -6.99 4.64
N ILE A 163 11.87 -6.21 5.58
CA ILE A 163 13.25 -6.34 6.07
C ILE A 163 13.55 -7.71 6.70
N GLN A 164 12.52 -8.47 7.12
CA GLN A 164 12.65 -9.84 7.60
C GLN A 164 12.53 -10.89 6.49
N GLY A 165 12.44 -10.49 5.24
CA GLY A 165 12.31 -11.39 4.09
C GLY A 165 10.92 -12.01 3.92
N ARG A 166 9.87 -11.47 4.57
CA ARG A 166 8.50 -11.97 4.44
C ARG A 166 7.81 -11.28 3.26
N CYS A 167 7.18 -12.05 2.38
CA CYS A 167 6.46 -11.51 1.25
C CYS A 167 5.11 -10.91 1.69
N ARG A 168 4.98 -9.60 1.61
CA ARG A 168 3.83 -8.82 2.10
C ARG A 168 2.76 -8.59 1.03
N GLY A 169 3.14 -8.70 -0.24
CA GLY A 169 2.26 -8.49 -1.38
C GLY A 169 3.00 -8.56 -2.69
N GLY A 170 2.29 -8.29 -3.79
CA GLY A 170 2.89 -8.20 -5.10
C GLY A 170 1.97 -7.51 -6.09
N LYS A 171 2.54 -6.67 -6.95
CA LYS A 171 1.86 -5.99 -8.05
C LYS A 171 2.17 -6.68 -9.35
N ILE A 172 1.15 -6.93 -10.15
CA ILE A 172 1.26 -7.46 -11.52
C ILE A 172 1.01 -6.30 -12.47
N ILE A 173 2.02 -5.96 -13.26
CA ILE A 173 1.99 -4.80 -14.16
C ILE A 173 2.35 -5.25 -15.58
N PRO A 174 1.52 -4.93 -16.59
CA PRO A 174 1.85 -5.11 -17.98
C PRO A 174 2.78 -3.99 -18.45
N TYR A 175 3.87 -4.37 -19.10
CA TYR A 175 4.82 -3.44 -19.73
C TYR A 175 4.92 -3.68 -21.22
N ASP A 176 5.25 -2.64 -21.95
CA ASP A 176 5.67 -2.72 -23.34
C ASP A 176 7.16 -3.13 -23.36
N PRO A 177 7.52 -4.21 -24.07
CA PRO A 177 8.89 -4.73 -24.09
C PRO A 177 9.87 -3.87 -24.89
N GLU A 178 9.37 -2.95 -25.72
CA GLU A 178 10.21 -2.04 -26.52
C GLU A 178 10.56 -0.78 -25.73
N THR A 179 9.57 -0.19 -25.09
CA THR A 179 9.71 1.12 -24.45
C THR A 179 9.88 1.04 -22.94
N GLY A 180 9.55 -0.09 -22.31
CA GLY A 180 9.53 -0.24 -20.86
C GLY A 180 8.45 0.60 -20.17
N HIS A 181 7.49 1.14 -20.91
CA HIS A 181 6.36 1.85 -20.35
C HIS A 181 5.23 0.90 -19.96
N ARG A 182 4.46 1.29 -18.95
CA ARG A 182 3.27 0.55 -18.56
C ARG A 182 2.22 0.61 -19.68
N ILE A 183 1.68 -0.54 -20.03
CA ILE A 183 0.57 -0.60 -20.98
C ILE A 183 -0.68 -0.07 -20.28
N LYS A 184 -1.29 0.96 -20.88
CA LYS A 184 -2.57 1.55 -20.50
C LYS A 184 -3.57 1.21 -21.59
N ASP A 185 -4.12 0.01 -21.55
CA ASP A 185 -5.04 -0.53 -22.57
C ASP A 185 -6.27 -1.07 -21.84
N ASP A 186 -7.46 -0.78 -22.37
CA ASP A 186 -8.74 -1.23 -21.78
C ASP A 186 -8.88 -2.76 -21.77
N ARG A 187 -8.09 -3.49 -22.58
CA ARG A 187 -8.05 -4.95 -22.61
C ARG A 187 -7.43 -5.57 -21.35
N PHE A 188 -6.61 -4.79 -20.60
CA PHE A 188 -5.94 -5.28 -19.40
C PHE A 188 -6.09 -4.28 -18.26
N PRO A 189 -6.42 -4.73 -17.03
CA PRO A 189 -6.33 -3.87 -15.88
C PRO A 189 -4.89 -3.33 -15.78
N PRO A 190 -4.69 -2.00 -15.64
CA PRO A 190 -3.36 -1.39 -15.63
C PRO A 190 -2.53 -1.81 -14.41
N LEU A 191 -3.17 -2.39 -13.43
CA LEU A 191 -2.58 -2.91 -12.20
C LEU A 191 -3.46 -4.03 -11.65
N MET A 192 -2.83 -5.17 -11.35
CA MET A 192 -3.45 -6.26 -10.60
C MET A 192 -2.62 -6.59 -9.36
N TRP A 193 -3.27 -7.19 -8.37
CA TRP A 193 -2.59 -7.62 -7.15
C TRP A 193 -2.53 -9.14 -7.06
N VAL A 194 -1.38 -9.68 -6.69
CA VAL A 194 -1.20 -11.13 -6.50
C VAL A 194 -2.22 -11.69 -5.51
N HIS A 195 -2.45 -11.00 -4.38
CA HIS A 195 -3.40 -11.47 -3.37
C HIS A 195 -4.85 -11.51 -3.88
N THR A 196 -5.24 -10.64 -4.82
CA THR A 196 -6.58 -10.67 -5.43
C THR A 196 -6.78 -11.97 -6.22
N ASN A 197 -5.78 -12.35 -7.03
CA ASN A 197 -5.82 -13.58 -7.79
C ASN A 197 -5.80 -14.82 -6.88
N LEU A 198 -4.99 -14.78 -5.81
CA LEU A 198 -4.92 -15.88 -4.85
C LEU A 198 -6.20 -16.04 -4.03
N LYS A 199 -6.87 -14.94 -3.67
CA LYS A 199 -8.20 -14.99 -3.04
C LYS A 199 -9.25 -15.56 -3.97
N ALA A 200 -9.27 -15.15 -5.22
CA ALA A 200 -10.18 -15.69 -6.24
C ALA A 200 -9.96 -17.19 -6.47
N ALA A 201 -8.73 -17.67 -6.31
CA ALA A 201 -8.36 -19.08 -6.41
C ALA A 201 -8.51 -19.84 -5.06
N HIS A 202 -9.05 -19.23 -4.01
CA HIS A 202 -9.17 -19.81 -2.65
C HIS A 202 -7.84 -20.29 -2.04
N LEU A 203 -6.73 -19.66 -2.43
CA LEU A 203 -5.37 -19.95 -1.92
C LEU A 203 -4.95 -19.05 -0.76
N LEU A 204 -5.78 -18.07 -0.40
CA LEU A 204 -5.63 -17.25 0.81
C LEU A 204 -6.90 -17.34 1.65
N PRO A 205 -6.79 -17.29 2.98
CA PRO A 205 -7.96 -17.29 3.85
C PRO A 205 -8.78 -15.99 3.65
N PRO A 206 -10.10 -16.03 3.90
CA PRO A 206 -10.99 -14.87 3.69
C PRO A 206 -10.57 -13.64 4.48
N GLU A 207 -10.07 -13.83 5.70
CA GLU A 207 -9.59 -12.78 6.62
C GLU A 207 -8.24 -12.19 6.22
N TRP A 208 -7.52 -12.77 5.26
CA TRP A 208 -6.23 -12.26 4.82
C TRP A 208 -6.31 -10.80 4.36
N LYS A 209 -5.46 -9.94 4.92
CA LYS A 209 -5.43 -8.50 4.61
C LYS A 209 -4.09 -8.11 4.01
N LEU A 210 -4.13 -7.25 3.01
CA LEU A 210 -2.93 -6.68 2.41
C LEU A 210 -2.24 -5.74 3.40
N THR A 211 -1.03 -6.11 3.80
CA THR A 211 -0.19 -5.30 4.69
C THR A 211 1.12 -4.98 3.98
N GLN A 212 1.09 -3.98 3.11
CA GLN A 212 2.22 -3.61 2.25
C GLN A 212 3.45 -3.14 3.05
N CYS A 213 4.63 -3.35 2.46
CA CYS A 213 5.89 -2.70 2.81
C CYS A 213 6.45 -1.92 1.61
N LEU A 214 7.61 -1.30 1.72
CA LEU A 214 8.26 -0.68 0.58
C LEU A 214 8.78 -1.75 -0.39
N PHE A 215 8.73 -1.46 -1.69
CA PHE A 215 9.40 -2.32 -2.65
C PHE A 215 10.92 -2.19 -2.48
N GLY A 216 11.61 -3.33 -2.44
CA GLY A 216 13.06 -3.36 -2.16
C GLY A 216 13.43 -3.29 -0.68
N GLU A 217 12.48 -3.24 0.26
CA GLU A 217 12.73 -3.09 1.70
C GLU A 217 13.67 -4.16 2.27
N HIS A 218 13.61 -5.40 1.75
CA HIS A 218 14.52 -6.49 2.13
C HIS A 218 16.01 -6.17 1.87
N LEU A 219 16.32 -5.25 0.96
CA LEU A 219 17.70 -4.81 0.68
C LEU A 219 18.31 -3.99 1.81
N LEU A 220 17.47 -3.54 2.77
CA LEU A 220 17.90 -2.80 3.96
C LEU A 220 18.48 -3.72 5.05
N GLN A 221 18.27 -5.03 4.94
CA GLN A 221 18.78 -5.99 5.93
C GLN A 221 20.30 -5.82 6.09
N ASP A 222 20.75 -5.75 7.34
CA ASP A 222 22.17 -5.62 7.73
C ASP A 222 22.93 -4.41 7.15
N LYS A 223 22.22 -3.43 6.56
CA LYS A 223 22.82 -2.25 5.92
C LYS A 223 22.35 -0.95 6.59
N VAL A 224 22.59 -0.81 7.89
CA VAL A 224 22.08 0.32 8.70
C VAL A 224 22.58 1.68 8.20
N ASN A 225 23.84 1.76 7.77
CA ASN A 225 24.50 3.01 7.39
C ASN A 225 24.45 3.32 5.87
N ALA A 226 23.76 2.50 5.08
CA ALA A 226 23.67 2.75 3.65
C ALA A 226 22.76 3.95 3.34
N ASN A 227 23.15 4.74 2.35
CA ASN A 227 22.28 5.77 1.78
C ASN A 227 21.10 5.11 1.09
N VAL A 228 19.90 5.61 1.36
CA VAL A 228 18.67 5.10 0.76
C VAL A 228 18.13 6.12 -0.22
N ALA A 229 17.77 5.68 -1.41
CA ALA A 229 17.01 6.45 -2.38
C ALA A 229 15.56 5.94 -2.44
N LEU A 230 14.60 6.83 -2.45
CA LEU A 230 13.17 6.53 -2.49
C LEU A 230 12.54 7.14 -3.73
N VAL A 231 11.83 6.32 -4.51
CA VAL A 231 11.10 6.72 -5.73
C VAL A 231 9.65 6.29 -5.68
N GLU A 232 8.86 6.70 -6.66
CA GLU A 232 7.45 6.32 -6.76
C GLU A 232 7.27 4.90 -7.30
N SER A 233 7.95 4.57 -8.39
CA SER A 233 7.74 3.36 -9.18
C SER A 233 8.78 2.28 -8.88
N GLU A 234 8.32 1.02 -8.86
CA GLU A 234 9.18 -0.16 -8.75
C GLU A 234 10.15 -0.26 -9.93
N LYS A 235 9.72 0.07 -11.15
CA LYS A 235 10.56 0.12 -12.36
C LYS A 235 11.74 1.07 -12.16
N THR A 236 11.44 2.27 -11.69
CA THR A 236 12.43 3.33 -11.43
C THR A 236 13.49 2.87 -10.42
N ALA A 237 13.07 2.26 -9.30
CA ALA A 237 14.00 1.73 -8.29
C ALA A 237 14.94 0.68 -8.86
N VAL A 238 14.43 -0.25 -9.68
CA VAL A 238 15.23 -1.31 -10.30
C VAL A 238 16.28 -0.74 -11.24
N ILE A 239 15.89 0.18 -12.14
CA ILE A 239 16.77 0.79 -13.13
C ILE A 239 17.84 1.64 -12.45
N CYS A 240 17.44 2.54 -11.56
CA CYS A 240 18.35 3.42 -10.83
C CYS A 240 19.36 2.63 -9.97
N SER A 241 18.99 1.46 -9.46
CA SER A 241 19.90 0.65 -8.65
C SER A 241 21.12 0.10 -9.41
N LEU A 242 21.07 0.14 -10.74
CA LEU A 242 22.21 -0.17 -11.62
C LEU A 242 22.98 1.09 -11.96
N LEU A 243 22.27 2.17 -12.28
CA LEU A 243 22.88 3.41 -12.79
C LEU A 243 23.53 4.25 -11.68
N LEU A 244 22.98 4.18 -10.45
CA LEU A 244 23.47 4.88 -9.26
C LEU A 244 23.58 3.86 -8.09
N PRO A 245 24.57 2.98 -8.11
CA PRO A 245 24.70 1.85 -7.17
C PRO A 245 25.07 2.25 -5.74
N GLU A 246 25.45 3.50 -5.50
CA GLU A 246 25.79 4.05 -4.18
C GLU A 246 24.59 4.16 -3.24
N TYR A 247 23.37 4.01 -3.78
CA TYR A 247 22.13 4.00 -3.00
C TYR A 247 21.51 2.61 -2.93
N ILE A 248 20.79 2.35 -1.84
CA ILE A 248 19.75 1.31 -1.82
C ILE A 248 18.46 1.94 -2.33
N TRP A 249 18.03 1.53 -3.52
CA TRP A 249 16.84 2.07 -4.16
C TRP A 249 15.57 1.34 -3.73
N LEU A 250 14.59 2.09 -3.23
CA LEU A 250 13.30 1.60 -2.77
C LEU A 250 12.17 2.34 -3.50
N ALA A 251 10.99 1.71 -3.58
CA ALA A 251 9.83 2.40 -4.12
C ALA A 251 8.64 2.37 -3.16
N THR A 252 7.88 3.49 -3.16
CA THR A 252 6.62 3.60 -2.43
C THR A 252 5.50 2.81 -3.12
N GLY A 253 5.60 2.62 -4.44
CA GLY A 253 4.60 1.99 -5.27
C GLY A 253 3.54 2.96 -5.79
N GLY A 254 3.80 4.27 -5.76
CA GLY A 254 3.00 5.34 -6.33
C GLY A 254 3.03 6.62 -5.51
N LYS A 255 2.71 7.73 -6.15
CA LYS A 255 2.75 9.10 -5.61
C LYS A 255 1.98 9.25 -4.28
N SER A 256 0.76 8.69 -4.21
CA SER A 256 -0.07 8.74 -3.01
C SER A 256 0.45 7.87 -1.87
N GLN A 257 1.39 6.97 -2.13
CA GLN A 257 1.86 5.94 -1.20
C GLN A 257 3.02 6.37 -0.30
N PHE A 258 3.31 7.66 -0.24
CA PHE A 258 4.18 8.26 0.77
C PHE A 258 3.41 8.32 2.10
N ASN A 259 3.52 7.25 2.91
CA ASN A 259 2.70 7.00 4.11
C ASN A 259 3.50 6.26 5.20
N ASP A 260 2.82 5.72 6.21
CA ASP A 260 3.43 5.10 7.42
C ASP A 260 4.38 3.92 7.13
N ARG A 261 4.39 3.34 5.92
CA ARG A 261 5.40 2.35 5.51
C ARG A 261 6.82 2.91 5.53
N LEU A 262 6.95 4.23 5.41
CA LEU A 262 8.24 4.93 5.54
C LEU A 262 8.88 4.75 6.91
N MET A 263 8.15 4.32 7.93
CA MET A 263 8.70 4.04 9.25
C MET A 263 9.76 2.94 9.24
N ALA A 264 9.78 2.08 8.22
CA ALA A 264 10.88 1.12 8.00
C ALA A 264 12.24 1.81 7.73
N LEU A 265 12.23 3.10 7.40
CA LEU A 265 13.42 3.91 7.11
C LEU A 265 13.96 4.66 8.34
N LYS A 266 13.35 4.48 9.50
CA LYS A 266 13.79 5.17 10.72
C LYS A 266 15.26 4.89 11.03
N GLY A 267 16.02 5.95 11.33
CA GLY A 267 17.45 5.88 11.61
C GLY A 267 18.34 5.77 10.36
N ARG A 268 17.79 5.97 9.16
CA ARG A 268 18.53 5.94 7.90
C ARG A 268 18.49 7.29 7.22
N LYS A 269 19.55 7.65 6.50
CA LYS A 269 19.57 8.83 5.63
C LYS A 269 18.89 8.50 4.30
N VAL A 270 17.84 9.24 3.96
CA VAL A 270 17.01 8.99 2.79
C VAL A 270 16.99 10.21 1.87
N THR A 271 17.25 9.99 0.59
CA THR A 271 16.98 10.98 -0.46
C THR A 271 15.81 10.49 -1.31
N ALA A 272 14.72 11.24 -1.33
CA ALA A 272 13.55 10.91 -2.11
C ALA A 272 13.56 11.68 -3.43
N PHE A 273 13.36 10.96 -4.53
CA PHE A 273 13.33 11.49 -5.89
C PHE A 273 11.89 11.29 -6.44
N PRO A 274 10.99 12.24 -6.18
CA PRO A 274 9.64 12.19 -6.76
C PRO A 274 9.69 12.32 -8.27
N ASP A 275 8.69 11.78 -8.96
CA ASP A 275 8.49 12.05 -10.38
C ASP A 275 8.22 13.55 -10.58
N ILE A 276 8.37 14.06 -11.82
CA ILE A 276 7.99 15.42 -12.17
C ILE A 276 6.55 15.65 -11.72
N ASP A 277 6.25 16.78 -11.11
CA ASP A 277 4.99 17.15 -10.47
C ASP A 277 4.75 16.55 -9.06
N GLY A 278 5.65 15.70 -8.57
CA GLY A 278 5.55 15.05 -7.24
C GLY A 278 6.24 15.82 -6.10
N TYR A 279 7.14 16.73 -6.40
CA TYR A 279 8.01 17.39 -5.43
C TYR A 279 7.25 18.07 -4.28
N ASP A 280 6.32 18.95 -4.60
CA ASP A 280 5.59 19.73 -3.59
C ASP A 280 4.70 18.82 -2.72
N GLU A 281 4.09 17.81 -3.32
CA GLU A 281 3.28 16.84 -2.59
C GLU A 281 4.13 16.05 -1.59
N TRP A 282 5.26 15.49 -2.02
CA TRP A 282 6.13 14.72 -1.15
C TRP A 282 6.80 15.59 -0.08
N ARG A 283 7.22 16.82 -0.43
CA ARG A 283 7.73 17.80 0.53
C ARG A 283 6.71 18.13 1.61
N LYS A 284 5.43 18.27 1.25
CA LYS A 284 4.34 18.50 2.20
C LYS A 284 4.10 17.28 3.08
N LYS A 285 4.08 16.08 2.50
CA LYS A 285 3.88 14.82 3.24
C LYS A 285 5.04 14.50 4.18
N ALA A 286 6.28 14.78 3.79
CA ALA A 286 7.47 14.53 4.62
C ALA A 286 7.39 15.26 5.98
N LYS A 287 6.74 16.41 6.07
CA LYS A 287 6.51 17.13 7.32
C LYS A 287 5.72 16.33 8.37
N ASN A 288 4.98 15.31 7.94
CA ASN A 288 4.26 14.42 8.85
C ASN A 288 5.16 13.36 9.51
N TYR A 289 6.41 13.25 9.06
CA TYR A 289 7.38 12.24 9.52
C TYR A 289 8.68 12.90 10.05
N PRO A 290 8.60 13.81 11.05
CA PRO A 290 9.76 14.56 11.53
C PRO A 290 10.82 13.67 12.19
N MET A 291 10.49 12.42 12.51
CA MET A 291 11.42 11.43 13.07
C MET A 291 12.25 10.69 12.03
N LEU A 292 12.00 10.93 10.73
CA LEU A 292 12.75 10.34 9.62
C LEU A 292 13.67 11.40 9.02
N ASP A 293 14.90 11.00 8.70
CA ASP A 293 15.88 11.85 8.00
C ASP A 293 15.66 11.71 6.48
N ILE A 294 14.66 12.43 5.95
CA ILE A 294 14.28 12.38 4.54
C ILE A 294 14.48 13.75 3.90
N THR A 295 15.35 13.80 2.89
CA THR A 295 15.51 14.95 1.99
C THR A 295 14.73 14.69 0.71
N ILE A 296 13.86 15.63 0.30
CA ILE A 296 13.17 15.55 -0.98
C ILE A 296 14.02 16.29 -2.03
N SER A 297 14.46 15.55 -3.03
CA SER A 297 15.25 16.11 -4.14
C SER A 297 14.36 16.90 -5.12
N ASP A 298 14.77 18.09 -5.46
CA ASP A 298 14.13 18.94 -6.46
C ASP A 298 14.82 18.88 -7.83
N ILE A 299 15.70 17.90 -8.03
CA ILE A 299 16.57 17.81 -9.22
C ILE A 299 15.77 17.76 -10.52
N LEU A 300 14.68 16.97 -10.53
CA LEU A 300 13.80 16.88 -11.71
C LEU A 300 13.03 18.19 -11.92
N GLU A 301 12.52 18.78 -10.84
CA GLU A 301 11.80 20.07 -10.93
C GLU A 301 12.65 21.19 -11.49
N ARG A 302 13.94 21.24 -11.12
CA ARG A 302 14.84 22.31 -11.58
C ARG A 302 15.39 22.10 -12.98
N ASN A 303 15.66 20.86 -13.37
CA ASN A 303 16.46 20.56 -14.56
C ASN A 303 15.67 19.98 -15.74
N ALA A 304 14.41 19.54 -15.52
CA ALA A 304 13.62 18.94 -16.59
C ALA A 304 13.31 19.95 -17.71
N THR A 305 13.49 19.50 -18.95
CA THR A 305 13.10 20.25 -20.14
C THR A 305 11.57 20.34 -20.29
N PRO A 306 11.01 21.26 -21.08
CA PRO A 306 9.59 21.30 -21.36
C PRO A 306 9.03 19.97 -21.87
N GLU A 307 9.75 19.29 -22.75
CA GLU A 307 9.37 17.98 -23.32
C GLU A 307 9.37 16.88 -22.26
N GLN A 308 10.34 16.89 -21.33
CA GLN A 308 10.40 15.97 -20.21
C GLN A 308 9.25 16.20 -19.23
N ARG A 309 8.85 17.46 -19.01
CA ARG A 309 7.69 17.81 -18.18
C ARG A 309 6.38 17.32 -18.81
N GLU A 310 6.21 17.50 -20.12
CA GLU A 310 5.03 17.00 -20.84
C GLU A 310 4.91 15.47 -20.76
N ARG A 311 6.04 14.77 -20.86
CA ARG A 311 6.12 13.32 -20.76
C ARG A 311 6.03 12.80 -19.33
N GLN A 312 6.10 13.67 -18.33
CA GLN A 312 6.08 13.29 -16.89
C GLN A 312 7.17 12.28 -16.56
N VAL A 313 8.41 12.55 -16.99
CA VAL A 313 9.54 11.61 -16.80
C VAL A 313 9.88 11.43 -15.31
N ASP A 314 10.38 10.24 -14.99
CA ASP A 314 10.99 9.93 -13.70
C ASP A 314 12.53 10.03 -13.78
N ILE A 315 13.22 9.84 -12.66
CA ILE A 315 14.69 9.92 -12.63
C ILE A 315 15.34 8.83 -13.46
N ALA A 316 14.75 7.64 -13.58
CA ALA A 316 15.27 6.57 -14.42
C ALA A 316 15.22 6.93 -15.90
N ASP A 317 14.15 7.60 -16.33
CA ASP A 317 14.00 8.03 -17.73
C ASP A 317 15.11 9.02 -18.09
N VAL A 318 15.41 9.99 -17.21
CA VAL A 318 16.50 10.98 -17.43
C VAL A 318 17.85 10.27 -17.49
N LEU A 319 18.15 9.39 -16.53
CA LEU A 319 19.42 8.68 -16.49
C LEU A 319 19.60 7.75 -17.70
N LEU A 320 18.53 7.11 -18.16
CA LEU A 320 18.57 6.30 -19.38
C LEU A 320 18.80 7.14 -20.64
N GLU A 321 18.17 8.30 -20.75
CA GLU A 321 18.40 9.23 -21.87
C GLU A 321 19.87 9.67 -21.92
N GLU A 322 20.46 10.01 -20.77
CA GLU A 322 21.88 10.40 -20.69
C GLU A 322 22.81 9.24 -21.06
N MET A 323 22.60 8.07 -20.50
CA MET A 323 23.39 6.87 -20.79
C MET A 323 23.32 6.50 -22.28
N LEU A 324 22.15 6.58 -22.92
CA LEU A 324 22.01 6.25 -24.35
C LEU A 324 22.67 7.30 -25.25
N LYS A 325 22.63 8.58 -24.90
CA LYS A 325 23.39 9.63 -25.61
C LYS A 325 24.89 9.36 -25.57
N GLU A 326 25.44 8.99 -24.41
CA GLU A 326 26.87 8.65 -24.28
C GLU A 326 27.28 7.41 -25.09
N ARG A 327 26.38 6.42 -25.25
CA ARG A 327 26.63 5.23 -26.08
C ARG A 327 26.62 5.53 -27.57
N HIS A 328 25.81 6.49 -28.02
CA HIS A 328 25.76 6.89 -29.43
C HIS A 328 26.89 7.85 -29.84
N LEU A 329 27.58 8.45 -28.86
CA LEU A 329 28.74 9.29 -29.08
C LEU A 329 30.07 8.54 -29.10
N LYS A 330 30.07 7.26 -28.79
CA LYS A 330 31.21 6.33 -28.87
C LYS A 330 31.05 5.37 -30.04
#